data_29931762cad164c25e1551e0ca21de02
#
_entry.id   29931762cad164c25e1551e0ca21de02
#
_cell.length_a   1.000
_cell.length_b   1.000
_cell.length_c   1.000
_cell.angle_alpha   90.00
_cell.angle_beta   90.00
_cell.angle_gamma   90.00
#
_symmetry.space_group_name_H-M   'P 1'
#
loop_
_entity.id
_entity.type
_entity.pdbx_description
1 polymer ?
#
loop_
_entity_poly.entity_id
_entity_poly.type
_entity_poly.pdbx_seq_one_letter_code
_entity_poly.pdbx_strand_id
1 'polypeptide(L)' 'MDNHTHTHSHPHTHGETVSAEETLALLEYMAGHNEHHAEELHKIAHNVTPVAAELIHEAVEFMNSGNQKLREALKIMKGE' A
#
# COMPACT_ATOMS: atom_id res chain seq x y z
N MET A 1 1.53 -14.17 -16.84
CA MET A 1 1.00 -13.92 -16.52
C MET A 1 0.47 -13.64 -16.41
N ASP A 2 0.48 -13.37 -16.47
CA ASP A 2 -0.20 -12.88 -16.25
C ASP A 2 -0.73 -12.55 -16.00
N ASN A 3 -0.64 -12.21 -16.09
CA ASN A 3 -1.27 -11.66 -15.74
C ASN A 3 -1.68 -11.27 -15.48
N HIS A 4 -1.59 -10.80 -15.42
CA HIS A 4 -2.16 -10.15 -15.04
C HIS A 4 -2.63 -9.58 -15.16
N THR A 5 -2.34 -9.44 -15.40
CA THR A 5 -3.00 -8.74 -15.44
C THR A 5 -3.66 -8.58 -15.28
N HIS A 6 -3.77 -8.17 -15.19
CA HIS A 6 -4.60 -7.72 -14.88
C HIS A 6 -5.25 -7.20 -14.78
N THR A 7 -5.06 -6.99 -14.89
CA THR A 7 -5.84 -6.32 -14.83
C THR A 7 -6.49 -6.14 -14.58
N HIS A 8 -6.75 -5.67 -14.51
CA HIS A 8 -7.58 -5.24 -14.20
C HIS A 8 -8.34 -4.77 -14.05
N SER A 9 -8.36 -4.52 -14.02
CA SER A 9 -9.25 -3.92 -13.94
C SER A 9 -9.79 -3.57 -13.63
N HIS A 10 -10.26 -2.94 -13.63
CA HIS A 10 -10.94 -2.33 -13.34
C HIS A 10 -11.75 -1.81 -13.34
N PRO A 11 -11.85 -1.45 -13.06
CA PRO A 11 -12.67 -0.85 -13.06
C PRO A 11 -13.00 -0.17 -13.41
N HIS A 12 -13.42 0.46 -13.37
CA HIS A 12 -13.84 1.11 -13.55
C HIS A 12 -14.10 2.08 -13.76
N THR A 13 -13.99 2.27 -13.45
CA THR A 13 -14.29 3.46 -13.61
C THR A 13 -14.32 3.93 -14.76
N HIS A 14 -14.36 4.03 -15.33
CA HIS A 14 -14.57 4.37 -16.38
C HIS A 14 -14.37 5.67 -16.78
N GLY A 15 -13.86 6.11 -17.40
CA GLY A 15 -13.69 7.42 -17.88
C GLY A 15 -14.26 8.50 -17.04
N GLU A 16 -14.85 8.10 -16.02
CA GLU A 16 -15.51 9.05 -15.19
C GLU A 16 -14.59 9.69 -14.22
N THR A 17 -14.87 10.91 -13.89
CA THR A 17 -14.09 11.64 -12.91
C THR A 17 -14.43 11.16 -11.52
N VAL A 18 -13.42 10.76 -10.79
CA VAL A 18 -13.58 10.37 -9.40
C VAL A 18 -13.59 11.63 -8.56
N SER A 19 -14.50 11.73 -7.61
CA SER A 19 -14.57 12.92 -6.77
C SER A 19 -13.34 13.00 -5.87
N ALA A 20 -13.05 14.20 -5.39
CA ALA A 20 -11.94 14.39 -4.48
C ALA A 20 -12.12 13.59 -3.21
N GLU A 21 -13.37 13.49 -2.73
CA GLU A 21 -13.65 12.72 -1.52
C GLU A 21 -13.40 11.24 -1.73
N GLU A 22 -13.79 10.72 -2.90
CA GLU A 22 -13.57 9.32 -3.20
C GLU A 22 -12.09 9.02 -3.33
N THR A 23 -11.35 9.92 -3.96
CA THR A 23 -9.92 9.75 -4.11
C THR A 23 -9.24 9.73 -2.75
N LEU A 24 -9.63 10.65 -1.88
CA LEU A 24 -9.07 10.72 -0.54
C LEU A 24 -9.36 9.43 0.24
N ALA A 25 -10.61 8.99 0.18
CA ALA A 25 -11.01 7.77 0.92
C ALA A 25 -10.26 6.56 0.41
N LEU A 26 -10.08 6.46 -0.91
CA LEU A 26 -9.36 5.33 -1.48
C LEU A 26 -7.90 5.33 -1.05
N LEU A 27 -7.28 6.49 -1.07
CA LEU A 27 -5.88 6.58 -0.67
C LEU A 27 -5.71 6.28 0.82
N GLU A 28 -6.64 6.73 1.66
CA GLU A 28 -6.60 6.38 3.08
C GLU A 28 -6.71 4.88 3.28
N TYR A 29 -7.61 4.26 2.54
CA TYR A 29 -7.77 2.82 2.62
C TYR A 29 -6.48 2.12 2.22
N MET A 30 -5.86 2.54 1.13
CA MET A 30 -4.64 1.91 0.65
C MET A 30 -3.48 2.08 1.62
N ALA A 31 -3.37 3.24 2.23
CA ALA A 31 -2.31 3.47 3.21
C ALA A 31 -2.49 2.56 4.42
N GLY A 32 -3.73 2.43 4.92
CA GLY A 32 -4.00 1.53 6.03
C GLY A 32 -3.77 0.07 5.66
N HIS A 33 -4.15 -0.28 4.44
CA HIS A 33 -3.95 -1.64 3.95
C HIS A 33 -2.47 -1.98 3.86
N ASN A 34 -1.67 -1.03 3.40
CA ASN A 34 -0.22 -1.21 3.33
C ASN A 34 0.38 -1.43 4.71
N GLU A 35 -0.10 -0.69 5.71
CA GLU A 35 0.37 -0.85 7.08
C GLU A 35 0.05 -2.25 7.60
N HIS A 36 -1.13 -2.74 7.27
CA HIS A 36 -1.53 -4.08 7.69
C HIS A 36 -0.64 -5.15 7.05
N HIS A 37 -0.36 -5.00 5.75
CA HIS A 37 0.52 -5.94 5.07
C HIS A 37 1.93 -5.91 5.64
N ALA A 38 2.43 -4.74 6.00
CA ALA A 38 3.76 -4.63 6.60
C ALA A 38 3.81 -5.39 7.92
N GLU A 39 2.74 -5.31 8.72
CA GLU A 39 2.66 -6.05 9.97
C GLU A 39 2.65 -7.55 9.74
N GLU A 40 1.90 -7.98 8.72
CA GLU A 40 1.84 -9.40 8.39
C GLU A 40 3.20 -9.93 7.95
N LEU A 41 3.91 -9.15 7.13
CA LEU A 41 5.25 -9.54 6.70
C LEU A 41 6.20 -9.63 7.90
N HIS A 42 6.07 -8.72 8.84
CA HIS A 42 6.89 -8.75 10.03
C HIS A 42 6.67 -10.06 10.79
N LYS A 43 5.43 -10.49 10.90
CA LYS A 43 5.13 -11.77 11.55
C LYS A 43 5.72 -12.95 10.79
N ILE A 44 5.64 -12.90 9.45
CA ILE A 44 6.22 -13.97 8.63
C ILE A 44 7.71 -14.05 8.87
N ALA A 45 8.38 -12.92 9.08
CA ALA A 45 9.81 -12.90 9.30
C ALA A 45 10.23 -13.71 10.52
N HIS A 46 9.32 -13.89 11.49
CA HIS A 46 9.62 -14.70 12.67
C HIS A 46 9.65 -16.20 12.39
N ASN A 47 9.19 -16.61 11.22
CA ASN A 47 9.04 -18.03 10.90
C ASN A 47 9.89 -18.49 9.74
N VAL A 48 10.91 -17.72 9.38
CA VAL A 48 11.79 -18.05 8.27
C VAL A 48 13.23 -18.03 8.75
N THR A 49 14.16 -18.40 7.85
CA THR A 49 15.58 -18.39 8.20
C THR A 49 16.06 -16.98 8.47
N PRO A 50 17.14 -16.82 9.25
CA PRO A 50 17.63 -15.48 9.58
C PRO A 50 17.94 -14.61 8.36
N VAL A 51 18.51 -15.21 7.30
CA VAL A 51 18.82 -14.43 6.10
C VAL A 51 17.55 -13.96 5.42
N ALA A 52 16.57 -14.85 5.30
CA ALA A 52 15.29 -14.47 4.71
C ALA A 52 14.58 -13.44 5.57
N ALA A 53 14.65 -13.58 6.89
CA ALA A 53 14.04 -12.63 7.79
C ALA A 53 14.62 -11.25 7.61
N GLU A 54 15.93 -11.17 7.43
CA GLU A 54 16.60 -9.89 7.24
C GLU A 54 16.10 -9.19 5.99
N LEU A 55 15.95 -9.96 4.91
CA LEU A 55 15.45 -9.39 3.65
C LEU A 55 14.00 -8.93 3.80
N ILE A 56 13.20 -9.70 4.51
CA ILE A 56 11.81 -9.32 4.74
C ILE A 56 11.73 -8.04 5.58
N HIS A 57 12.60 -7.93 6.59
CA HIS A 57 12.63 -6.71 7.41
C HIS A 57 13.00 -5.50 6.57
N GLU A 58 13.95 -5.67 5.64
CA GLU A 58 14.31 -4.56 4.74
C GLU A 58 13.13 -4.17 3.88
N ALA A 59 12.40 -5.16 3.38
CA ALA A 59 11.22 -4.88 2.56
C ALA A 59 10.17 -4.11 3.36
N VAL A 60 9.99 -4.50 4.62
CA VAL A 60 9.03 -3.82 5.50
C VAL A 60 9.44 -2.37 5.70
N GLU A 61 10.74 -2.13 5.86
CA GLU A 61 11.22 -0.76 6.03
C GLU A 61 10.93 0.10 4.80
N PHE A 62 11.14 -0.47 3.60
CA PHE A 62 10.80 0.25 2.38
C PHE A 62 9.31 0.51 2.27
N MET A 63 8.50 -0.47 2.66
CA MET A 63 7.05 -0.31 2.62
C MET A 63 6.61 0.80 3.58
N ASN A 64 7.17 0.80 4.77
CA ASN A 64 6.81 1.82 5.76
C ASN A 64 7.25 3.21 5.32
N SER A 65 8.44 3.31 4.72
CA SER A 65 8.91 4.59 4.21
C SER A 65 8.03 5.10 3.10
N GLY A 66 7.66 4.21 2.16
CA GLY A 66 6.77 4.59 1.08
C GLY A 66 5.41 4.99 1.60
N ASN A 67 4.92 4.23 2.58
CA ASN A 67 3.60 4.50 3.11
C ASN A 67 3.57 5.83 3.87
N GLN A 68 4.68 6.19 4.50
CA GLN A 68 4.77 7.49 5.15
C GLN A 68 4.58 8.62 4.15
N LYS A 69 5.13 8.45 2.94
CA LYS A 69 4.92 9.44 1.88
C LYS A 69 3.45 9.53 1.50
N LEU A 70 2.76 8.39 1.47
CA LEU A 70 1.33 8.40 1.20
C LEU A 70 0.56 9.15 2.28
N ARG A 71 0.96 8.95 3.55
CA ARG A 71 0.33 9.68 4.65
C ARG A 71 0.58 11.18 4.54
N GLU A 72 1.77 11.56 4.11
CA GLU A 72 2.08 12.98 3.90
C GLU A 72 1.22 13.56 2.79
N ALA A 73 1.06 12.79 1.70
CA ALA A 73 0.21 13.23 0.62
C ALA A 73 -1.23 13.41 1.07
N LEU A 74 -1.69 12.47 1.92
CA LEU A 74 -3.04 12.57 2.47
C LEU A 74 -3.23 13.84 3.27
N LYS A 75 -2.24 14.22 4.06
CA LYS A 75 -2.34 15.44 4.85
C LYS A 75 -2.49 16.65 3.96
N ILE A 76 -1.70 16.69 2.89
CA ILE A 76 -1.77 17.80 1.95
C ILE A 76 -3.15 17.83 1.29
N MET A 77 -3.65 16.66 0.88
CA MET A 77 -4.94 16.58 0.23
C MET A 77 -6.08 17.05 1.15
N LYS A 78 -5.93 16.81 2.45
CA LYS A 78 -6.93 17.24 3.42
C LYS A 78 -6.78 18.72 3.80
N GLY A 79 -5.72 19.35 3.35
CA GLY A 79 -5.48 20.74 3.70
C GLY A 79 -4.82 20.93 5.05
N GLU A 80 -4.20 19.89 5.54
CA GLU A 80 -3.53 19.95 6.85
C GLU A 80 -2.06 20.34 6.79
#